data_6ec0334fda17a9fa822a936e5188b350
#
_entry.id   6ec0334fda17a9fa822a936e5188b350
#
_cell.length_a   1.000
_cell.length_b   1.000
_cell.length_c   1.000
_cell.angle_alpha   90.00
_cell.angle_beta   90.00
_cell.angle_gamma   90.00
#
_symmetry.space_group_name_H-M   'P 1'
#
loop_
_entity.id
_entity.type
_entity.pdbx_description
1 polymer ?
#
loop_
_entity_poly.entity_id
_entity_poly.type
_entity_poly.pdbx_seq_one_letter_code
_entity_poly.pdbx_strand_id
1 'polypeptide(L)'
;MNPGYFALAAYARTVREQIALGNLELALGDLALRAEAIKNDPLAFSRIFGSATLDILCAELGAAVFEGVESSRDAHRISSGAHAVYVCTETLNSGGHARVVSDLIRAAPEYTHHVVLTNLWERPQLFTEEFESLGAQIAVLPTAPILEKLRLLTKFLDRFEQARVFLLNHHQDSVAVAAVGATARHERFFIHHCDYQFCLGLFLPGVVHVDLHTMGFDDCRSSLKIGTNIYWPLTCDDGDTIRSGAFLADGRLVTCCCGSGHKFTGRYPIDYFDTVAPILKTRPGKHIHIGPIEDPHMRRLSESLAAAGVSPDRFQHIPHVPNLREALLEFEVDAYMVSFPLGGGRALIEAMSAGVPVIGHLHHHNNILGGTDLLPKNAPVWSTVQELLAILQSQDQHTLAALSAASRERYENFHHPRLLARALAGELLPLPPRRASDIEPMQVFLFEKSYLAPLPQTFALAEVSWRQ
;
A
#
# COMPACT_ATOMS: atom_id res chain seq x y z
N MET A 1 5.50 27.10 -27.80
CA MET A 1 4.98 25.89 -27.11
C MET A 1 5.91 25.64 -25.94
N ASN A 2 5.36 25.60 -24.74
CA ASN A 2 6.13 25.42 -23.51
C ASN A 2 6.71 24.00 -23.49
N PRO A 3 8.03 23.79 -23.35
CA PRO A 3 8.65 22.45 -23.46
C PRO A 3 8.29 21.46 -22.37
N GLY A 4 7.50 21.86 -21.37
CA GLY A 4 7.03 20.99 -20.28
C GLY A 4 5.72 20.23 -20.56
N TYR A 5 5.08 20.43 -21.72
CA TYR A 5 3.83 19.74 -22.04
C TYR A 5 4.08 18.34 -22.56
N PHE A 6 3.80 17.38 -21.72
CA PHE A 6 3.64 15.99 -22.13
C PHE A 6 2.33 15.86 -22.93
N ALA A 7 2.43 15.94 -24.25
CA ALA A 7 1.30 15.62 -25.11
C ALA A 7 1.10 14.10 -25.09
N LEU A 8 0.26 13.60 -24.18
CA LEU A 8 0.02 12.17 -23.96
C LEU A 8 -0.29 11.42 -25.27
N ALA A 9 -1.06 12.06 -26.16
CA ALA A 9 -1.37 11.49 -27.48
C ALA A 9 -0.14 11.39 -28.38
N ALA A 10 0.79 12.36 -28.35
CA ALA A 10 2.04 12.29 -29.09
C ALA A 10 2.95 11.21 -28.52
N TYR A 11 3.06 11.15 -27.21
CA TYR A 11 3.80 10.09 -26.51
C TYR A 11 3.25 8.69 -26.87
N ALA A 12 1.95 8.51 -26.81
CA ALA A 12 1.33 7.23 -27.16
C ALA A 12 1.63 6.81 -28.61
N ARG A 13 1.63 7.77 -29.55
CA ARG A 13 2.06 7.47 -30.93
C ARG A 13 3.52 7.03 -30.99
N THR A 14 4.43 7.75 -30.34
CA THR A 14 5.84 7.38 -30.29
C THR A 14 6.06 5.98 -29.72
N VAL A 15 5.39 5.63 -28.61
CA VAL A 15 5.50 4.28 -28.04
C VAL A 15 4.98 3.22 -29.01
N ARG A 16 3.83 3.45 -29.67
CA ARG A 16 3.30 2.53 -30.69
C ARG A 16 4.22 2.39 -31.90
N GLU A 17 4.87 3.46 -32.32
CA GLU A 17 5.89 3.41 -33.36
C GLU A 17 7.08 2.54 -32.95
N GLN A 18 7.54 2.65 -31.69
CA GLN A 18 8.60 1.78 -31.17
C GLN A 18 8.16 0.31 -31.14
N ILE A 19 6.92 0.04 -30.71
CA ILE A 19 6.37 -1.33 -30.75
C ILE A 19 6.36 -1.87 -32.16
N ALA A 20 5.85 -1.09 -33.14
CA ALA A 20 5.76 -1.50 -34.56
C ALA A 20 7.15 -1.73 -35.18
N LEU A 21 8.18 -1.00 -34.75
CA LEU A 21 9.56 -1.17 -35.17
C LEU A 21 10.28 -2.33 -34.47
N GLY A 22 9.66 -3.01 -33.50
CA GLY A 22 10.24 -4.07 -32.70
C GLY A 22 11.20 -3.58 -31.58
N ASN A 23 11.24 -2.29 -31.30
CA ASN A 23 12.06 -1.68 -30.23
C ASN A 23 11.39 -1.84 -28.86
N LEU A 24 11.01 -3.08 -28.52
CA LEU A 24 10.16 -3.39 -27.38
C LEU A 24 10.84 -3.11 -26.02
N GLU A 25 12.15 -3.34 -25.93
CA GLU A 25 12.96 -3.01 -24.73
C GLU A 25 12.89 -1.52 -24.41
N LEU A 26 13.08 -0.67 -25.44
CA LEU A 26 13.02 0.78 -25.29
C LEU A 26 11.62 1.25 -24.87
N ALA A 27 10.58 0.73 -25.52
CA ALA A 27 9.19 1.08 -25.21
C ALA A 27 8.82 0.70 -23.76
N LEU A 28 9.21 -0.50 -23.33
CA LEU A 28 8.94 -1.01 -21.99
C LEU A 28 9.66 -0.17 -20.90
N GLY A 29 10.94 0.15 -21.15
CA GLY A 29 11.74 0.99 -20.26
C GLY A 29 11.22 2.41 -20.15
N ASP A 30 10.79 3.02 -21.27
CA ASP A 30 10.24 4.37 -21.27
C ASP A 30 8.92 4.45 -20.51
N LEU A 31 8.05 3.43 -20.61
CA LEU A 31 6.83 3.34 -19.80
C LEU A 31 7.13 3.28 -18.30
N ALA A 32 8.12 2.47 -17.88
CA ALA A 32 8.54 2.38 -16.49
C ALA A 32 9.09 3.71 -15.96
N LEU A 33 10.00 4.34 -16.71
CA LEU A 33 10.60 5.64 -16.37
C LEU A 33 9.54 6.74 -16.29
N ARG A 34 8.55 6.72 -17.17
CA ARG A 34 7.47 7.68 -17.17
C ARG A 34 6.59 7.53 -15.94
N ALA A 35 6.23 6.30 -15.59
CA ALA A 35 5.46 6.00 -14.39
C ALA A 35 6.22 6.43 -13.12
N GLU A 36 7.52 6.18 -13.07
CA GLU A 36 8.38 6.61 -11.97
C GLU A 36 8.46 8.13 -11.85
N ALA A 37 8.59 8.84 -12.97
CA ALA A 37 8.63 10.29 -12.99
C ALA A 37 7.31 10.90 -12.44
N ILE A 38 6.16 10.34 -12.83
CA ILE A 38 4.84 10.79 -12.34
C ILE A 38 4.71 10.49 -10.84
N LYS A 39 5.08 9.28 -10.42
CA LYS A 39 5.02 8.87 -9.00
C LYS A 39 5.85 9.80 -8.11
N ASN A 40 7.02 10.22 -8.59
CA ASN A 40 7.95 11.07 -7.83
C ASN A 40 7.64 12.56 -7.95
N ASP A 41 6.66 12.96 -8.77
CA ASP A 41 6.23 14.35 -8.89
C ASP A 41 5.43 14.76 -7.63
N PRO A 42 5.91 15.73 -6.85
CA PRO A 42 5.17 16.20 -5.66
C PRO A 42 3.76 16.73 -5.96
N LEU A 43 3.51 17.18 -7.20
CA LEU A 43 2.19 17.70 -7.61
C LEU A 43 1.22 16.56 -7.96
N ALA A 44 1.75 15.40 -8.33
CA ALA A 44 0.97 14.19 -8.62
C ALA A 44 0.66 13.36 -7.36
N PHE A 45 1.47 13.53 -6.31
CA PHE A 45 1.35 12.77 -5.07
C PHE A 45 -0.05 12.90 -4.45
N SER A 46 -0.69 11.80 -4.13
CA SER A 46 -2.07 11.70 -3.62
C SER A 46 -3.16 12.38 -4.46
N ARG A 47 -2.89 12.64 -5.74
CA ARG A 47 -3.83 13.31 -6.67
C ARG A 47 -4.00 12.59 -7.99
N ILE A 48 -2.95 11.93 -8.49
CA ILE A 48 -2.96 11.20 -9.77
C ILE A 48 -2.58 9.75 -9.47
N PHE A 49 -3.51 8.84 -9.70
CA PHE A 49 -3.34 7.43 -9.32
C PHE A 49 -3.05 6.50 -10.50
N GLY A 50 -3.31 6.90 -11.73
CA GLY A 50 -3.03 6.08 -12.90
C GLY A 50 -3.32 6.77 -14.21
N SER A 51 -3.03 6.10 -15.33
CA SER A 51 -3.31 6.55 -16.69
C SER A 51 -3.82 5.40 -17.56
N ALA A 52 -5.03 5.53 -18.05
CA ALA A 52 -5.60 4.55 -18.99
C ALA A 52 -4.74 4.42 -20.25
N THR A 53 -4.16 5.52 -20.73
CA THR A 53 -3.27 5.49 -21.90
C THR A 53 -2.00 4.69 -21.65
N LEU A 54 -1.34 4.86 -20.51
CA LEU A 54 -0.12 4.11 -20.20
C LEU A 54 -0.40 2.63 -19.98
N ASP A 55 -1.53 2.29 -19.33
CA ASP A 55 -1.92 0.91 -19.09
C ASP A 55 -2.31 0.17 -20.40
N ILE A 56 -2.98 0.88 -21.32
CA ILE A 56 -3.27 0.35 -22.67
C ILE A 56 -1.96 0.10 -23.44
N LEU A 57 -0.99 1.00 -23.38
CA LEU A 57 0.31 0.82 -24.03
C LEU A 57 1.09 -0.36 -23.44
N CYS A 58 1.03 -0.57 -22.11
CA CYS A 58 1.59 -1.76 -21.48
C CYS A 58 0.91 -3.04 -22.04
N ALA A 59 -0.42 -3.05 -22.15
CA ALA A 59 -1.16 -4.18 -22.69
C ALA A 59 -0.83 -4.44 -24.18
N GLU A 60 -0.75 -3.40 -25.00
CA GLU A 60 -0.36 -3.50 -26.43
C GLU A 60 1.06 -4.09 -26.58
N LEU A 61 1.99 -3.64 -25.75
CA LEU A 61 3.37 -4.14 -25.73
C LEU A 61 3.43 -5.61 -25.28
N GLY A 62 2.69 -5.94 -24.22
CA GLY A 62 2.56 -7.32 -23.76
C GLY A 62 2.00 -8.24 -24.85
N ALA A 63 0.97 -7.80 -25.59
CA ALA A 63 0.40 -8.56 -26.69
C ALA A 63 1.42 -8.80 -27.81
N ALA A 64 2.20 -7.81 -28.20
CA ALA A 64 3.26 -7.94 -29.20
C ALA A 64 4.34 -8.97 -28.80
N VAL A 65 4.67 -9.04 -27.50
CA VAL A 65 5.59 -10.07 -26.98
C VAL A 65 4.93 -11.45 -26.96
N PHE A 66 3.66 -11.52 -26.57
CA PHE A 66 2.91 -12.78 -26.46
C PHE A 66 2.75 -13.47 -27.82
N GLU A 67 2.41 -12.74 -28.89
CA GLU A 67 2.34 -13.26 -30.27
C GLU A 67 3.65 -13.94 -30.69
N GLY A 68 4.80 -13.36 -30.32
CA GLY A 68 6.11 -13.94 -30.57
C GLY A 68 6.40 -15.22 -29.77
N VAL A 69 5.80 -15.37 -28.58
CA VAL A 69 5.94 -16.57 -27.74
C VAL A 69 5.00 -17.69 -28.20
N GLU A 70 3.81 -17.38 -28.70
CA GLU A 70 2.84 -18.36 -29.18
C GLU A 70 3.35 -19.21 -30.36
N SER A 71 4.27 -18.68 -31.17
CA SER A 71 4.87 -19.41 -32.29
C SER A 71 5.76 -20.59 -31.85
N SER A 72 6.05 -20.73 -30.57
CA SER A 72 6.86 -21.82 -29.96
C SER A 72 6.02 -22.89 -29.24
N ARG A 73 4.76 -23.08 -29.62
CA ARG A 73 3.75 -23.91 -28.92
C ARG A 73 3.96 -25.41 -29.11
N ASP A 74 4.80 -26.02 -28.27
CA ASP A 74 4.80 -27.48 -28.00
C ASP A 74 4.70 -27.82 -26.49
N ALA A 75 4.41 -26.85 -25.63
CA ALA A 75 4.32 -27.11 -24.19
C ALA A 75 2.87 -27.46 -23.79
N HIS A 76 2.67 -28.65 -23.22
CA HIS A 76 1.41 -29.02 -22.58
C HIS A 76 1.13 -28.01 -21.45
N ARG A 77 -0.01 -27.29 -21.57
CA ARG A 77 -0.50 -26.43 -20.50
C ARG A 77 -0.98 -27.25 -19.32
N ILE A 78 -0.84 -26.70 -18.12
CA ILE A 78 -1.39 -27.29 -16.92
C ILE A 78 -2.90 -27.05 -16.94
N SER A 79 -3.66 -28.14 -17.18
CA SER A 79 -5.12 -28.10 -17.30
C SER A 79 -5.84 -28.60 -16.04
N SER A 80 -5.12 -29.21 -15.09
CA SER A 80 -5.70 -29.79 -13.88
C SER A 80 -5.49 -28.92 -12.66
N GLY A 81 -6.55 -28.72 -11.89
CA GLY A 81 -6.54 -28.00 -10.61
C GLY A 81 -6.87 -26.51 -10.73
N ALA A 82 -7.20 -25.93 -9.59
CA ALA A 82 -7.39 -24.49 -9.45
C ALA A 82 -6.03 -23.82 -9.13
N HIS A 83 -5.61 -22.89 -9.95
CA HIS A 83 -4.33 -22.20 -9.79
C HIS A 83 -4.54 -20.72 -9.50
N ALA A 84 -3.82 -20.20 -8.49
CA ALA A 84 -3.72 -18.79 -8.16
C ALA A 84 -2.28 -18.31 -8.37
N VAL A 85 -2.09 -17.28 -9.19
CA VAL A 85 -0.78 -16.73 -9.52
C VAL A 85 -0.71 -15.29 -9.04
N TYR A 86 0.21 -14.98 -8.14
CA TYR A 86 0.47 -13.65 -7.59
C TYR A 86 1.68 -13.06 -8.30
N VAL A 87 1.45 -12.05 -9.12
CA VAL A 87 2.50 -11.32 -9.85
C VAL A 87 2.87 -10.09 -9.06
N CYS A 88 4.06 -10.10 -8.47
CA CYS A 88 4.56 -9.03 -7.62
C CYS A 88 5.88 -8.49 -8.16
N THR A 89 6.22 -7.24 -7.87
CA THR A 89 7.53 -6.68 -8.24
C THR A 89 8.62 -7.21 -7.34
N GLU A 90 8.43 -7.11 -6.05
CA GLU A 90 9.33 -7.60 -5.00
C GLU A 90 8.55 -7.81 -3.70
N THR A 91 9.15 -8.53 -2.76
CA THR A 91 8.60 -8.71 -1.42
C THR A 91 9.67 -8.41 -0.38
N LEU A 92 9.31 -7.61 0.62
CA LEU A 92 10.18 -7.20 1.70
C LEU A 92 9.62 -7.72 3.03
N ASN A 93 10.51 -8.06 3.96
CA ASN A 93 10.12 -8.54 5.30
C ASN A 93 9.32 -7.49 6.10
N SER A 94 9.62 -6.21 5.87
CA SER A 94 8.91 -5.09 6.48
C SER A 94 7.98 -4.44 5.46
N GLY A 95 6.69 -4.75 5.47
CA GLY A 95 5.73 -4.09 4.60
C GLY A 95 4.39 -4.82 4.49
N GLY A 96 3.31 -4.05 4.34
CA GLY A 96 1.96 -4.60 4.20
C GLY A 96 1.75 -5.40 2.92
N HIS A 97 2.52 -5.13 1.87
CA HIS A 97 2.38 -5.74 0.55
C HIS A 97 2.56 -7.27 0.58
N ALA A 98 3.68 -7.77 1.13
CA ALA A 98 3.92 -9.21 1.26
C ALA A 98 2.83 -9.90 2.10
N ARG A 99 2.38 -9.23 3.16
CA ARG A 99 1.32 -9.74 4.03
C ARG A 99 -0.04 -9.85 3.33
N VAL A 100 -0.37 -8.96 2.40
CA VAL A 100 -1.59 -9.08 1.57
C VAL A 100 -1.54 -10.36 0.74
N VAL A 101 -0.39 -10.70 0.16
CA VAL A 101 -0.23 -11.97 -0.59
C VAL A 101 -0.43 -13.16 0.34
N SER A 102 0.18 -13.16 1.54
CA SER A 102 -0.01 -14.22 2.53
C SER A 102 -1.47 -14.38 2.94
N ASP A 103 -2.19 -13.26 3.13
CA ASP A 103 -3.61 -13.30 3.50
C ASP A 103 -4.47 -13.88 2.36
N LEU A 104 -4.17 -13.53 1.10
CA LEU A 104 -4.86 -14.12 -0.06
C LEU A 104 -4.60 -15.63 -0.19
N ILE A 105 -3.36 -16.07 0.06
CA ILE A 105 -3.01 -17.52 0.07
C ILE A 105 -3.80 -18.24 1.16
N ARG A 106 -3.81 -17.73 2.40
CA ARG A 106 -4.55 -18.35 3.51
C ARG A 106 -6.06 -18.37 3.29
N ALA A 107 -6.58 -17.35 2.61
CA ALA A 107 -8.02 -17.21 2.39
C ALA A 107 -8.59 -18.11 1.28
N ALA A 108 -7.74 -18.76 0.47
CA ALA A 108 -8.15 -19.61 -0.65
C ALA A 108 -7.34 -20.93 -0.70
N PRO A 109 -7.37 -21.77 0.36
CA PRO A 109 -6.54 -22.95 0.50
C PRO A 109 -6.82 -24.04 -0.56
N GLU A 110 -7.91 -23.95 -1.30
CA GLU A 110 -8.28 -24.87 -2.38
C GLU A 110 -7.46 -24.66 -3.67
N TYR A 111 -6.67 -23.57 -3.77
CA TYR A 111 -5.85 -23.29 -4.93
C TYR A 111 -4.41 -23.80 -4.75
N THR A 112 -3.78 -24.17 -5.86
CA THR A 112 -2.32 -24.28 -5.91
C THR A 112 -1.76 -22.87 -6.15
N HIS A 113 -0.98 -22.37 -5.19
CA HIS A 113 -0.49 -20.99 -5.17
C HIS A 113 0.88 -20.86 -5.82
N HIS A 114 1.05 -19.86 -6.65
CA HIS A 114 2.31 -19.50 -7.31
C HIS A 114 2.59 -18.02 -7.09
N VAL A 115 3.73 -17.69 -6.49
CA VAL A 115 4.18 -16.29 -6.35
C VAL A 115 5.32 -16.04 -7.31
N VAL A 116 5.14 -15.09 -8.21
CA VAL A 116 6.13 -14.72 -9.23
C VAL A 116 6.60 -13.30 -8.96
N LEU A 117 7.91 -13.15 -8.75
CA LEU A 117 8.53 -11.85 -8.48
C LEU A 117 9.27 -11.39 -9.74
N THR A 118 8.92 -10.22 -10.28
CA THR A 118 9.65 -9.64 -11.42
C THR A 118 11.06 -9.23 -11.02
N ASN A 119 11.27 -8.95 -9.72
CA ASN A 119 12.52 -8.48 -9.16
C ASN A 119 13.16 -7.38 -10.03
N LEU A 120 12.37 -6.36 -10.33
CA LEU A 120 12.71 -5.30 -11.28
C LEU A 120 14.01 -4.57 -10.91
N TRP A 121 14.28 -4.44 -9.61
CA TRP A 121 15.48 -3.77 -9.07
C TRP A 121 16.61 -4.71 -8.67
N GLU A 122 16.49 -6.00 -9.02
CA GLU A 122 17.54 -7.01 -8.80
C GLU A 122 18.05 -7.06 -7.36
N ARG A 123 17.11 -6.98 -6.41
CA ARG A 123 17.45 -7.06 -4.99
C ARG A 123 18.00 -8.43 -4.64
N PRO A 124 19.12 -8.48 -3.89
CA PRO A 124 19.76 -9.76 -3.54
C PRO A 124 18.96 -10.58 -2.52
N GLN A 125 18.09 -9.92 -1.75
CA GLN A 125 17.26 -10.57 -0.73
C GLN A 125 15.80 -10.17 -0.94
N LEU A 126 14.97 -11.19 -1.12
CA LEU A 126 13.53 -11.10 -1.21
C LEU A 126 12.92 -11.94 -0.08
N PHE A 127 11.81 -11.46 0.47
CA PHE A 127 11.11 -12.18 1.53
C PHE A 127 10.14 -13.19 0.89
N THR A 128 10.49 -14.46 0.93
CA THR A 128 9.72 -15.56 0.34
C THR A 128 9.36 -16.68 1.33
N GLU A 129 10.08 -16.77 2.45
CA GLU A 129 9.95 -17.87 3.42
C GLU A 129 8.53 -18.03 3.95
N GLU A 130 7.79 -16.94 4.14
CA GLU A 130 6.40 -17.01 4.59
C GLU A 130 5.50 -17.66 3.54
N PHE A 131 5.67 -17.32 2.26
CA PHE A 131 4.86 -17.92 1.19
C PHE A 131 5.19 -19.41 1.01
N GLU A 132 6.47 -19.77 1.11
CA GLU A 132 6.92 -21.16 1.08
C GLU A 132 6.33 -21.97 2.23
N SER A 133 6.30 -21.40 3.44
CA SER A 133 5.68 -22.01 4.61
C SER A 133 4.17 -22.22 4.46
N LEU A 134 3.51 -21.40 3.62
CA LEU A 134 2.10 -21.52 3.25
C LEU A 134 1.88 -22.48 2.05
N GLY A 135 2.93 -23.14 1.56
CA GLY A 135 2.86 -24.10 0.45
C GLY A 135 2.85 -23.48 -0.94
N ALA A 136 3.15 -22.18 -1.08
CA ALA A 136 3.22 -21.54 -2.39
C ALA A 136 4.53 -21.90 -3.13
N GLN A 137 4.42 -22.05 -4.44
CA GLN A 137 5.56 -22.22 -5.34
C GLN A 137 6.11 -20.83 -5.72
N ILE A 138 7.40 -20.61 -5.49
CA ILE A 138 8.03 -19.33 -5.73
C ILE A 138 8.83 -19.33 -7.03
N ALA A 139 8.67 -18.30 -7.84
CA ALA A 139 9.48 -18.03 -9.00
C ALA A 139 10.01 -16.60 -8.94
N VAL A 140 11.32 -16.44 -8.94
CA VAL A 140 11.96 -15.13 -9.04
C VAL A 140 12.56 -15.01 -10.43
N LEU A 141 12.19 -13.95 -11.16
CA LEU A 141 12.79 -13.71 -12.47
C LEU A 141 14.28 -13.36 -12.31
N PRO A 142 15.14 -13.89 -13.17
CA PRO A 142 16.59 -13.68 -13.08
C PRO A 142 16.95 -12.22 -13.37
N THR A 143 18.17 -11.84 -13.01
CA THR A 143 18.81 -10.62 -13.54
C THR A 143 18.90 -10.71 -15.05
N ALA A 144 18.19 -9.83 -15.74
CA ALA A 144 18.06 -9.81 -17.20
C ALA A 144 17.49 -8.47 -17.67
N PRO A 145 17.66 -8.12 -18.97
CA PRO A 145 16.95 -7.01 -19.59
C PRO A 145 15.43 -7.11 -19.34
N ILE A 146 14.77 -5.98 -19.21
CA ILE A 146 13.34 -5.95 -18.83
C ILE A 146 12.43 -6.64 -19.86
N LEU A 147 12.77 -6.60 -21.15
CA LEU A 147 12.06 -7.33 -22.18
C LEU A 147 12.20 -8.85 -22.01
N GLU A 148 13.36 -9.34 -21.59
CA GLU A 148 13.54 -10.76 -21.30
C GLU A 148 12.73 -11.18 -20.06
N LYS A 149 12.71 -10.34 -19.03
CA LYS A 149 11.82 -10.55 -17.87
C LYS A 149 10.35 -10.62 -18.30
N LEU A 150 9.92 -9.74 -19.22
CA LEU A 150 8.55 -9.78 -19.77
C LEU A 150 8.29 -11.10 -20.51
N ARG A 151 9.22 -11.56 -21.37
CA ARG A 151 9.09 -12.85 -22.07
C ARG A 151 8.99 -14.03 -21.09
N LEU A 152 9.83 -14.04 -20.06
CA LEU A 152 9.83 -15.10 -19.06
C LEU A 152 8.52 -15.11 -18.27
N LEU A 153 8.03 -13.95 -17.85
CA LEU A 153 6.76 -13.83 -17.12
C LEU A 153 5.56 -14.23 -17.98
N THR A 154 5.54 -13.77 -19.22
CA THR A 154 4.49 -14.13 -20.19
C THR A 154 4.47 -15.64 -20.42
N LYS A 155 5.67 -16.25 -20.63
CA LYS A 155 5.81 -17.70 -20.77
C LYS A 155 5.41 -18.46 -19.50
N PHE A 156 5.70 -17.90 -18.31
CA PHE A 156 5.26 -18.49 -17.06
C PHE A 156 3.73 -18.52 -16.95
N LEU A 157 3.07 -17.40 -17.25
CA LEU A 157 1.60 -17.32 -17.23
C LEU A 157 0.97 -18.21 -18.32
N ASP A 158 1.63 -18.37 -19.47
CA ASP A 158 1.15 -19.25 -20.56
C ASP A 158 1.16 -20.74 -20.19
N ARG A 159 1.86 -21.15 -19.14
CA ARG A 159 1.86 -22.55 -18.66
C ARG A 159 0.49 -23.01 -18.15
N PHE A 160 -0.37 -22.11 -17.74
CA PHE A 160 -1.69 -22.41 -17.20
C PHE A 160 -2.75 -22.29 -18.31
N GLU A 161 -3.62 -23.29 -18.42
CA GLU A 161 -4.78 -23.20 -19.29
C GLU A 161 -5.71 -22.10 -18.79
N GLN A 162 -6.01 -22.12 -17.51
CA GLN A 162 -6.75 -21.08 -16.79
C GLN A 162 -6.21 -20.92 -15.37
N ALA A 163 -6.11 -19.67 -14.89
CA ALA A 163 -5.71 -19.36 -13.53
C ALA A 163 -6.39 -18.09 -13.04
N ARG A 164 -6.46 -17.89 -11.73
CA ARG A 164 -6.68 -16.58 -11.14
C ARG A 164 -5.35 -15.86 -11.03
N VAL A 165 -5.19 -14.72 -11.68
CA VAL A 165 -3.95 -13.94 -11.68
C VAL A 165 -4.17 -12.67 -10.88
N PHE A 166 -3.42 -12.50 -9.80
CA PHE A 166 -3.46 -11.33 -8.93
C PHE A 166 -2.24 -10.46 -9.22
N LEU A 167 -2.47 -9.26 -9.71
CA LEU A 167 -1.43 -8.28 -10.00
C LEU A 167 -1.24 -7.37 -8.78
N LEU A 168 -0.06 -7.48 -8.14
CA LEU A 168 0.36 -6.69 -6.98
C LEU A 168 1.70 -6.02 -7.30
N ASN A 169 1.72 -5.23 -8.36
CA ASN A 169 2.93 -4.57 -8.82
C ASN A 169 3.21 -3.28 -8.06
N HIS A 170 4.50 -2.93 -7.96
CA HIS A 170 4.89 -1.58 -7.58
C HIS A 170 4.63 -0.59 -8.73
N HIS A 171 4.58 0.67 -8.41
CA HIS A 171 4.12 1.80 -9.23
C HIS A 171 4.56 1.78 -10.69
N GLN A 172 5.83 1.45 -10.96
CA GLN A 172 6.45 1.55 -12.29
C GLN A 172 6.75 0.21 -12.96
N ASP A 173 6.23 -0.91 -12.43
CA ASP A 173 6.50 -2.23 -12.99
C ASP A 173 5.74 -2.48 -14.29
N SER A 174 6.28 -1.95 -15.40
CA SER A 174 5.74 -2.14 -16.73
C SER A 174 5.80 -3.62 -17.18
N VAL A 175 6.72 -4.42 -16.64
CA VAL A 175 6.87 -5.86 -16.96
C VAL A 175 5.65 -6.63 -16.45
N ALA A 176 5.31 -6.47 -15.17
CA ALA A 176 4.16 -7.14 -14.56
C ALA A 176 2.85 -6.75 -15.27
N VAL A 177 2.66 -5.44 -15.49
CA VAL A 177 1.44 -4.91 -16.11
C VAL A 177 1.29 -5.37 -17.55
N ALA A 178 2.36 -5.34 -18.34
CA ALA A 178 2.34 -5.80 -19.73
C ALA A 178 2.05 -7.32 -19.84
N ALA A 179 2.70 -8.14 -19.00
CA ALA A 179 2.48 -9.58 -19.02
C ALA A 179 1.04 -9.96 -18.64
N VAL A 180 0.49 -9.36 -17.57
CA VAL A 180 -0.89 -9.61 -17.14
C VAL A 180 -1.88 -9.06 -18.17
N GLY A 181 -1.60 -7.91 -18.78
CA GLY A 181 -2.40 -7.32 -19.86
C GLY A 181 -2.57 -8.23 -21.07
N ALA A 182 -1.51 -8.97 -21.43
CA ALA A 182 -1.48 -9.87 -22.59
C ALA A 182 -2.26 -11.18 -22.39
N THR A 183 -2.52 -11.59 -21.14
CA THR A 183 -3.04 -12.93 -20.82
C THR A 183 -4.55 -12.94 -20.55
N ALA A 184 -5.34 -12.54 -21.54
CA ALA A 184 -6.79 -12.35 -21.42
C ALA A 184 -7.61 -13.62 -21.06
N ARG A 185 -7.04 -14.83 -21.22
CA ARG A 185 -7.72 -16.10 -20.89
C ARG A 185 -7.84 -16.35 -19.39
N HIS A 186 -7.03 -15.67 -18.55
CA HIS A 186 -7.06 -15.79 -17.11
C HIS A 186 -8.10 -14.87 -16.48
N GLU A 187 -8.63 -15.24 -15.33
CA GLU A 187 -9.36 -14.33 -14.45
C GLU A 187 -8.33 -13.41 -13.76
N ARG A 188 -8.37 -12.11 -14.03
CA ARG A 188 -7.30 -11.18 -13.64
C ARG A 188 -7.81 -10.14 -12.68
N PHE A 189 -7.07 -9.94 -11.59
CA PHE A 189 -7.36 -8.98 -10.53
C PHE A 189 -6.18 -8.02 -10.36
N PHE A 190 -6.43 -6.73 -10.36
CA PHE A 190 -5.48 -5.72 -9.94
C PHE A 190 -5.74 -5.39 -8.47
N ILE A 191 -4.81 -5.69 -7.59
CA ILE A 191 -4.91 -5.40 -6.15
C ILE A 191 -4.34 -4.01 -5.92
N HIS A 192 -5.22 -3.03 -5.70
CA HIS A 192 -4.86 -1.62 -5.55
C HIS A 192 -4.28 -1.35 -4.16
N HIS A 193 -3.04 -1.79 -3.93
CA HIS A 193 -2.33 -1.59 -2.66
C HIS A 193 -1.48 -0.31 -2.63
N CYS A 194 -1.16 0.26 -3.81
CA CYS A 194 -0.46 1.54 -3.97
C CYS A 194 -1.45 2.70 -4.11
N ASP A 195 -2.44 2.76 -3.26
CA ASP A 195 -3.67 3.52 -3.35
C ASP A 195 -3.57 5.02 -3.00
N TYR A 196 -2.36 5.54 -2.84
CA TYR A 196 -2.10 6.95 -2.55
C TYR A 196 -1.15 7.63 -3.56
N GLN A 197 -0.68 6.90 -4.57
CA GLN A 197 0.23 7.41 -5.60
C GLN A 197 -0.10 6.82 -6.97
N PHE A 198 0.51 7.41 -8.02
CA PHE A 198 0.44 6.86 -9.38
C PHE A 198 0.95 5.42 -9.42
N CYS A 199 0.16 4.54 -10.06
CA CYS A 199 0.52 3.14 -10.27
C CYS A 199 0.08 2.69 -11.67
N LEU A 200 0.95 1.97 -12.39
CA LEU A 200 0.57 1.24 -13.61
C LEU A 200 -0.34 0.06 -13.26
N GLY A 201 -1.27 -0.25 -14.14
CA GLY A 201 -2.21 -1.37 -13.98
C GLY A 201 -3.60 -0.98 -13.51
N LEU A 202 -3.76 0.22 -12.98
CA LEU A 202 -5.02 0.72 -12.41
C LEU A 202 -6.19 0.70 -13.41
N PHE A 203 -5.92 1.01 -14.68
CA PHE A 203 -6.89 1.02 -15.77
C PHE A 203 -6.68 -0.12 -16.78
N LEU A 204 -5.98 -1.18 -16.40
CA LEU A 204 -5.66 -2.28 -17.30
C LEU A 204 -6.94 -2.94 -17.83
N PRO A 205 -7.13 -3.05 -19.17
CA PRO A 205 -8.38 -3.55 -19.75
C PRO A 205 -8.68 -5.00 -19.38
N GLY A 206 -9.94 -5.28 -19.04
CA GLY A 206 -10.41 -6.63 -18.73
C GLY A 206 -9.86 -7.22 -17.44
N VAL A 207 -9.39 -6.38 -16.53
CA VAL A 207 -8.91 -6.75 -15.20
C VAL A 207 -9.91 -6.25 -14.16
N VAL A 208 -10.26 -7.07 -13.18
CA VAL A 208 -11.11 -6.68 -12.06
C VAL A 208 -10.27 -5.83 -11.11
N HIS A 209 -10.69 -4.61 -10.87
CA HIS A 209 -10.03 -3.70 -9.93
C HIS A 209 -10.49 -4.00 -8.51
N VAL A 210 -9.56 -4.24 -7.61
CA VAL A 210 -9.80 -4.58 -6.20
C VAL A 210 -9.23 -3.49 -5.30
N ASP A 211 -10.11 -2.81 -4.58
CA ASP A 211 -9.72 -1.84 -3.55
C ASP A 211 -9.73 -2.49 -2.16
N LEU A 212 -8.70 -2.20 -1.37
CA LEU A 212 -8.53 -2.71 0.00
C LEU A 212 -9.02 -1.73 1.07
N HIS A 213 -9.35 -0.52 0.67
CA HIS A 213 -9.81 0.60 1.49
C HIS A 213 -11.12 1.16 0.98
N THR A 214 -12.00 1.60 1.86
CA THR A 214 -13.30 2.17 1.45
C THR A 214 -13.17 3.53 0.79
N MET A 215 -12.22 4.37 1.21
CA MET A 215 -11.92 5.63 0.51
C MET A 215 -11.40 5.36 -0.89
N GLY A 216 -10.42 4.47 -1.05
CA GLY A 216 -9.92 4.06 -2.36
C GLY A 216 -11.03 3.52 -3.26
N PHE A 217 -11.89 2.65 -2.72
CA PHE A 217 -13.03 2.10 -3.46
C PHE A 217 -13.97 3.17 -4.00
N ASP A 218 -14.34 4.15 -3.18
CA ASP A 218 -15.24 5.21 -3.60
C ASP A 218 -14.57 6.19 -4.57
N ASP A 219 -13.29 6.50 -4.37
CA ASP A 219 -12.54 7.37 -5.27
C ASP A 219 -12.28 6.73 -6.63
N CYS A 220 -11.94 5.45 -6.65
CA CYS A 220 -11.82 4.69 -7.90
C CYS A 220 -13.15 4.67 -8.66
N ARG A 221 -14.26 4.46 -7.97
CA ARG A 221 -15.59 4.43 -8.59
C ARG A 221 -16.09 5.81 -8.99
N SER A 222 -16.00 6.80 -8.11
CA SER A 222 -16.62 8.11 -8.32
C SER A 222 -15.73 9.08 -9.10
N SER A 223 -14.44 9.16 -8.75
CA SER A 223 -13.50 10.13 -9.34
C SER A 223 -12.79 9.57 -10.56
N LEU A 224 -12.29 8.34 -10.49
CA LEU A 224 -11.57 7.68 -11.59
C LEU A 224 -12.48 6.94 -12.57
N LYS A 225 -13.78 6.81 -12.24
CA LYS A 225 -14.80 6.16 -13.10
C LYS A 225 -14.52 4.68 -13.38
N ILE A 226 -13.89 3.99 -12.46
CA ILE A 226 -13.69 2.54 -12.52
C ILE A 226 -14.99 1.87 -12.04
N GLY A 227 -15.96 1.66 -12.95
CA GLY A 227 -17.30 1.19 -12.59
C GLY A 227 -17.38 -0.26 -12.15
N THR A 228 -16.33 -1.06 -12.38
CA THR A 228 -16.27 -2.50 -12.09
C THR A 228 -15.38 -2.84 -10.88
N ASN A 229 -14.98 -1.85 -10.09
CA ASN A 229 -14.17 -2.13 -8.92
C ASN A 229 -14.96 -2.88 -7.84
N ILE A 230 -14.27 -3.75 -7.13
CA ILE A 230 -14.81 -4.51 -6.00
C ILE A 230 -13.99 -4.18 -4.74
N TYR A 231 -14.63 -4.39 -3.58
CA TYR A 231 -13.96 -4.20 -2.29
C TYR A 231 -13.61 -5.56 -1.70
N TRP A 232 -12.33 -5.75 -1.36
CA TRP A 232 -11.87 -6.82 -0.49
C TRP A 232 -11.26 -6.23 0.79
N PRO A 233 -11.60 -6.77 1.95
CA PRO A 233 -11.10 -6.20 3.18
C PRO A 233 -9.60 -6.43 3.33
N LEU A 234 -8.87 -5.40 3.75
CA LEU A 234 -7.53 -5.58 4.30
C LEU A 234 -7.67 -6.32 5.63
N THR A 235 -6.95 -7.43 5.79
CA THR A 235 -7.08 -8.34 6.94
C THR A 235 -5.74 -8.54 7.65
N CYS A 236 -5.77 -9.16 8.80
CA CYS A 236 -4.60 -9.73 9.46
C CYS A 236 -5.01 -10.98 10.24
N ASP A 237 -4.02 -11.82 10.57
CA ASP A 237 -4.27 -13.00 11.40
C ASP A 237 -4.93 -12.60 12.72
N ASP A 238 -5.91 -13.39 13.14
CA ASP A 238 -6.49 -13.29 14.47
C ASP A 238 -5.71 -14.16 15.46
N GLY A 239 -5.83 -13.83 16.71
CA GLY A 239 -5.29 -14.63 17.80
C GLY A 239 -6.28 -14.65 18.97
N ASP A 240 -6.18 -15.69 19.78
CA ASP A 240 -7.11 -15.94 20.88
C ASP A 240 -7.01 -14.90 22.02
N THR A 241 -5.87 -14.21 22.13
CA THR A 241 -5.62 -13.24 23.20
C THR A 241 -5.92 -11.83 22.71
N ILE A 242 -6.68 -11.06 23.45
CA ILE A 242 -6.91 -9.63 23.24
C ILE A 242 -6.38 -8.84 24.44
N ARG A 243 -6.17 -7.54 24.27
CA ARG A 243 -5.79 -6.63 25.33
C ARG A 243 -6.85 -6.70 26.44
N SER A 244 -6.50 -7.37 27.53
CA SER A 244 -7.32 -7.55 28.72
C SER A 244 -6.49 -7.12 29.92
N GLY A 245 -7.00 -6.31 30.76
CA GLY A 245 -6.29 -5.78 31.92
C GLY A 245 -6.50 -4.30 32.09
N ALA A 246 -5.96 -3.76 33.16
CA ALA A 246 -6.09 -2.34 33.46
C ALA A 246 -5.31 -1.51 32.45
N PHE A 247 -5.97 -0.59 31.77
CA PHE A 247 -5.30 0.49 31.07
C PHE A 247 -4.74 1.49 32.09
N LEU A 248 -3.71 2.22 31.68
CA LEU A 248 -3.07 3.21 32.55
C LEU A 248 -2.58 2.62 33.90
N ALA A 249 -1.93 1.46 33.86
CA ALA A 249 -1.38 0.83 35.05
C ALA A 249 -0.50 1.82 35.81
N ASP A 250 -0.74 1.97 37.11
CA ASP A 250 -0.06 2.94 37.99
C ASP A 250 -0.12 4.40 37.47
N GLY A 251 -1.16 4.77 36.72
CA GLY A 251 -1.34 6.10 36.12
C GLY A 251 -0.40 6.37 34.96
N ARG A 252 0.29 5.34 34.44
CA ARG A 252 1.22 5.44 33.30
C ARG A 252 0.48 5.20 31.98
N LEU A 253 0.87 5.91 30.93
CA LEU A 253 0.36 5.73 29.59
C LEU A 253 1.46 5.10 28.70
N VAL A 254 1.17 3.94 28.14
CA VAL A 254 2.03 3.28 27.15
C VAL A 254 1.45 3.52 25.76
N THR A 255 2.13 4.34 24.97
CA THR A 255 1.76 4.59 23.57
C THR A 255 2.70 3.84 22.63
N CYS A 256 2.19 3.43 21.46
CA CYS A 256 2.99 2.78 20.43
C CYS A 256 2.69 3.36 19.05
N CYS A 257 3.72 3.42 18.21
CA CYS A 257 3.60 3.73 16.80
C CYS A 257 4.45 2.72 16.01
N CYS A 258 3.96 2.25 14.84
CA CYS A 258 4.69 1.27 14.03
C CYS A 258 4.78 1.70 12.56
N GLY A 259 5.97 1.57 11.99
CA GLY A 259 6.22 1.80 10.58
C GLY A 259 7.70 1.92 10.24
N SER A 260 8.01 1.82 8.95
CA SER A 260 9.35 2.11 8.43
C SER A 260 9.59 3.62 8.31
N GLY A 261 10.86 4.04 8.34
CA GLY A 261 11.28 5.44 8.43
C GLY A 261 10.60 6.41 7.45
N HIS A 262 10.36 5.97 6.19
CA HIS A 262 9.71 6.81 5.19
C HIS A 262 8.28 7.26 5.56
N LYS A 263 7.60 6.57 6.49
CA LYS A 263 6.25 6.96 6.97
C LYS A 263 6.28 8.15 7.93
N PHE A 264 7.44 8.41 8.53
CA PHE A 264 7.64 9.44 9.54
C PHE A 264 8.44 10.63 9.03
N THR A 265 8.94 10.53 7.80
CA THR A 265 9.78 11.54 7.16
C THR A 265 9.06 12.15 5.97
N GLY A 266 9.43 13.36 5.57
CA GLY A 266 8.86 14.04 4.42
C GLY A 266 8.63 15.53 4.66
N ARG A 267 8.17 16.24 3.63
CA ARG A 267 7.77 17.65 3.74
C ARG A 267 6.35 17.76 4.30
N TYR A 268 6.23 17.69 5.60
CA TYR A 268 4.96 17.78 6.30
C TYR A 268 5.07 18.75 7.49
N PRO A 269 4.03 19.53 7.81
CA PRO A 269 4.10 20.54 8.87
C PRO A 269 4.35 19.98 10.27
N ILE A 270 4.00 18.72 10.50
CA ILE A 270 4.15 18.02 11.78
C ILE A 270 5.20 16.92 11.63
N ASP A 271 6.27 17.02 12.39
CA ASP A 271 7.35 16.04 12.42
C ASP A 271 7.14 15.07 13.58
N TYR A 272 7.25 13.78 13.27
CA TYR A 272 7.09 12.72 14.27
C TYR A 272 8.15 12.83 15.39
N PHE A 273 9.42 13.02 15.03
CA PHE A 273 10.53 13.00 15.98
C PHE A 273 10.49 14.20 16.93
N ASP A 274 9.91 15.33 16.49
CA ASP A 274 9.67 16.50 17.36
C ASP A 274 8.41 16.32 18.23
N THR A 275 7.50 15.43 17.84
CA THR A 275 6.23 15.21 18.54
C THR A 275 6.37 14.23 19.71
N VAL A 276 7.37 13.31 19.70
CA VAL A 276 7.54 12.29 20.74
C VAL A 276 7.80 12.90 22.12
N ALA A 277 8.66 13.91 22.23
CA ALA A 277 8.95 14.56 23.52
C ALA A 277 7.70 15.22 24.14
N PRO A 278 6.90 16.01 23.41
CA PRO A 278 5.59 16.49 23.86
C PRO A 278 4.66 15.37 24.33
N ILE A 279 4.53 14.26 23.58
CA ILE A 279 3.72 13.10 23.97
C ILE A 279 4.15 12.60 25.36
N LEU A 280 5.44 12.36 25.55
CA LEU A 280 5.98 11.86 26.81
C LEU A 280 5.84 12.84 27.99
N LYS A 281 5.64 14.13 27.71
CA LYS A 281 5.37 15.15 28.76
C LYS A 281 3.93 15.18 29.21
N THR A 282 2.98 14.64 28.46
CA THR A 282 1.56 14.68 28.81
C THR A 282 1.26 13.90 30.08
N ARG A 283 1.93 12.75 30.25
CA ARG A 283 1.65 11.82 31.35
C ARG A 283 2.89 10.93 31.62
N PRO A 284 3.12 10.41 32.85
CA PRO A 284 4.08 9.33 33.07
C PRO A 284 3.79 8.13 32.15
N GLY A 285 4.83 7.43 31.72
CA GLY A 285 4.71 6.25 30.85
C GLY A 285 5.81 6.19 29.81
N LYS A 286 5.56 5.47 28.73
CA LYS A 286 6.51 5.22 27.64
C LYS A 286 5.89 5.48 26.28
N HIS A 287 6.75 5.80 25.32
CA HIS A 287 6.42 5.73 23.90
C HIS A 287 7.29 4.69 23.21
N ILE A 288 6.68 3.75 22.52
CA ILE A 288 7.35 2.66 21.81
C ILE A 288 7.26 2.91 20.32
N HIS A 289 8.41 2.92 19.65
CA HIS A 289 8.47 2.92 18.20
C HIS A 289 8.91 1.54 17.71
N ILE A 290 8.08 0.91 16.88
CA ILE A 290 8.38 -0.37 16.23
C ILE A 290 8.62 -0.12 14.75
N GLY A 291 9.83 -0.42 14.30
CA GLY A 291 10.28 -0.24 12.91
C GLY A 291 11.65 0.42 12.83
N PRO A 292 12.31 0.37 11.67
CA PRO A 292 13.63 0.95 11.50
C PRO A 292 13.57 2.48 11.56
N ILE A 293 14.48 3.09 12.28
CA ILE A 293 14.75 4.53 12.32
C ILE A 293 16.21 4.73 11.92
N GLU A 294 16.47 5.64 10.98
CA GLU A 294 17.82 5.99 10.57
C GLU A 294 18.55 6.81 11.63
N ASP A 295 19.87 6.67 11.73
CA ASP A 295 20.70 7.36 12.73
C ASP A 295 20.50 8.88 12.81
N PRO A 296 20.35 9.63 11.71
CA PRO A 296 20.08 11.07 11.81
C PRO A 296 18.79 11.40 12.56
N HIS A 297 17.74 10.61 12.36
CA HIS A 297 16.45 10.78 13.03
C HIS A 297 16.52 10.37 14.50
N MET A 298 17.26 9.31 14.82
CA MET A 298 17.50 8.92 16.22
C MET A 298 18.27 9.98 16.99
N ARG A 299 19.29 10.61 16.39
CA ARG A 299 20.01 11.73 17.01
C ARG A 299 19.07 12.91 17.28
N ARG A 300 18.29 13.34 16.28
CA ARG A 300 17.32 14.43 16.42
C ARG A 300 16.31 14.15 17.53
N LEU A 301 15.79 12.93 17.59
CA LEU A 301 14.88 12.53 18.67
C LEU A 301 15.54 12.61 20.04
N SER A 302 16.78 12.12 20.18
CA SER A 302 17.53 12.19 21.44
C SER A 302 17.77 13.63 21.88
N GLU A 303 18.10 14.53 20.95
CA GLU A 303 18.25 15.96 21.20
C GLU A 303 16.93 16.60 21.65
N SER A 304 15.80 16.24 20.98
CA SER A 304 14.46 16.71 21.35
C SER A 304 14.06 16.26 22.77
N LEU A 305 14.30 14.99 23.12
CA LEU A 305 14.05 14.47 24.47
C LEU A 305 14.88 15.21 25.53
N ALA A 306 16.17 15.39 25.29
CA ALA A 306 17.08 16.10 26.19
C ALA A 306 16.66 17.55 26.39
N ALA A 307 16.36 18.28 25.31
CA ALA A 307 15.87 19.66 25.36
C ALA A 307 14.55 19.79 26.13
N ALA A 308 13.69 18.78 26.05
CA ALA A 308 12.42 18.72 26.78
C ALA A 308 12.55 18.27 28.24
N GLY A 309 13.74 17.83 28.70
CA GLY A 309 13.97 17.26 30.03
C GLY A 309 13.27 15.90 30.22
N VAL A 310 13.05 15.17 29.15
CA VAL A 310 12.44 13.82 29.16
C VAL A 310 13.54 12.77 29.24
N SER A 311 13.44 11.86 30.20
CA SER A 311 14.41 10.77 30.35
C SER A 311 14.39 9.85 29.12
N PRO A 312 15.57 9.49 28.54
CA PRO A 312 15.65 8.65 27.31
C PRO A 312 15.03 7.26 27.48
N ASP A 313 15.01 6.70 28.69
CA ASP A 313 14.41 5.39 29.00
C ASP A 313 12.88 5.36 28.81
N ARG A 314 12.25 6.51 28.65
CA ARG A 314 10.82 6.65 28.33
C ARG A 314 10.49 6.48 26.85
N PHE A 315 11.50 6.50 25.98
CA PHE A 315 11.37 6.15 24.58
C PHE A 315 12.04 4.79 24.33
N GLN A 316 11.28 3.87 23.78
CA GLN A 316 11.79 2.54 23.43
C GLN A 316 11.73 2.34 21.92
N HIS A 317 12.88 2.08 21.28
CA HIS A 317 13.00 1.74 19.87
C HIS A 317 13.19 0.24 19.69
N ILE A 318 12.34 -0.36 18.87
CA ILE A 318 12.39 -1.78 18.49
C ILE A 318 12.46 -1.85 16.97
N PRO A 319 13.62 -2.16 16.39
CA PRO A 319 13.79 -2.11 14.93
C PRO A 319 12.87 -3.06 14.15
N HIS A 320 12.52 -4.20 14.76
CA HIS A 320 11.67 -5.21 14.12
C HIS A 320 11.01 -6.11 15.16
N VAL A 321 9.76 -6.50 14.90
CA VAL A 321 9.05 -7.56 15.61
C VAL A 321 8.48 -8.56 14.60
N PRO A 322 8.47 -9.85 14.91
CA PRO A 322 7.88 -10.86 14.01
C PRO A 322 6.37 -10.68 13.83
N ASN A 323 5.69 -10.29 14.91
CA ASN A 323 4.25 -10.11 14.99
C ASN A 323 3.93 -8.86 15.80
N LEU A 324 3.37 -7.82 15.13
CA LEU A 324 3.04 -6.57 15.79
C LEU A 324 1.93 -6.75 16.84
N ARG A 325 0.91 -7.56 16.52
CA ARG A 325 -0.20 -7.84 17.42
C ARG A 325 0.28 -8.39 18.77
N GLU A 326 1.16 -9.39 18.74
CA GLU A 326 1.74 -9.99 19.94
C GLU A 326 2.62 -9.00 20.71
N ALA A 327 3.43 -8.23 20.01
CA ALA A 327 4.26 -7.20 20.64
C ALA A 327 3.42 -6.13 21.35
N LEU A 328 2.30 -5.69 20.76
CA LEU A 328 1.40 -4.72 21.40
C LEU A 328 0.78 -5.26 22.69
N LEU A 329 0.49 -6.56 22.74
CA LEU A 329 -0.03 -7.24 23.93
C LEU A 329 1.08 -7.41 25.00
N GLU A 330 2.27 -7.86 24.59
CA GLU A 330 3.44 -8.04 25.46
C GLU A 330 3.86 -6.74 26.16
N PHE A 331 3.86 -5.63 25.41
CA PHE A 331 4.20 -4.31 25.94
C PHE A 331 3.03 -3.62 26.65
N GLU A 332 1.89 -4.27 26.77
CA GLU A 332 0.69 -3.74 27.40
C GLU A 332 0.31 -2.34 26.89
N VAL A 333 0.37 -2.16 25.56
CA VAL A 333 0.10 -0.86 24.93
C VAL A 333 -1.31 -0.38 25.25
N ASP A 334 -1.42 0.85 25.76
CA ASP A 334 -2.69 1.51 26.09
C ASP A 334 -3.31 2.20 24.88
N ALA A 335 -2.48 2.75 23.98
CA ALA A 335 -2.95 3.41 22.77
C ALA A 335 -1.95 3.26 21.63
N TYR A 336 -2.44 2.75 20.50
CA TYR A 336 -1.70 2.70 19.24
C TYR A 336 -1.98 3.96 18.43
N MET A 337 -0.95 4.70 18.12
CA MET A 337 -1.00 5.87 17.26
C MET A 337 -0.69 5.46 15.82
N VAL A 338 -1.60 5.72 14.89
CA VAL A 338 -1.33 5.49 13.46
C VAL A 338 -0.11 6.33 13.05
N SER A 339 0.81 5.74 12.29
CA SER A 339 1.98 6.45 11.78
C SER A 339 1.58 7.71 10.99
N PHE A 340 2.38 8.77 11.09
CA PHE A 340 2.15 10.03 10.40
C PHE A 340 3.48 10.64 9.93
N PRO A 341 3.50 11.36 8.83
CA PRO A 341 2.35 11.75 8.02
C PRO A 341 1.69 10.61 7.25
N LEU A 342 2.38 9.50 6.96
CA LEU A 342 1.82 8.40 6.19
C LEU A 342 1.31 7.28 7.08
N GLY A 343 0.01 7.00 6.99
CA GLY A 343 -0.65 5.95 7.75
C GLY A 343 -0.19 4.55 7.37
N GLY A 344 -0.26 3.62 8.33
CA GLY A 344 0.04 2.20 8.15
C GLY A 344 -1.23 1.35 8.29
N GLY A 345 -1.97 1.11 7.20
CA GLY A 345 -3.26 0.41 7.25
C GLY A 345 -3.16 -0.97 7.91
N ARG A 346 -2.19 -1.81 7.51
CA ARG A 346 -2.03 -3.14 8.08
C ARG A 346 -1.71 -3.10 9.58
N ALA A 347 -0.76 -2.27 10.00
CA ALA A 347 -0.39 -2.14 11.40
C ALA A 347 -1.55 -1.63 12.27
N LEU A 348 -2.39 -0.75 11.71
CA LEU A 348 -3.63 -0.30 12.36
C LEU A 348 -4.60 -1.47 12.57
N ILE A 349 -4.77 -2.35 11.58
CA ILE A 349 -5.66 -3.50 11.69
C ILE A 349 -5.11 -4.52 12.69
N GLU A 350 -3.80 -4.74 12.74
CA GLU A 350 -3.15 -5.59 13.74
C GLU A 350 -3.34 -5.03 15.17
N ALA A 351 -3.28 -3.70 15.35
CA ALA A 351 -3.60 -3.08 16.63
C ALA A 351 -5.08 -3.28 17.03
N MET A 352 -6.00 -3.13 16.07
CA MET A 352 -7.43 -3.38 16.32
C MET A 352 -7.72 -4.86 16.62
N SER A 353 -7.04 -5.80 15.93
CA SER A 353 -7.19 -7.24 16.21
C SER A 353 -6.73 -7.60 17.63
N ALA A 354 -5.70 -6.94 18.14
CA ALA A 354 -5.26 -7.06 19.52
C ALA A 354 -6.20 -6.39 20.53
N GLY A 355 -7.24 -5.67 20.08
CA GLY A 355 -8.10 -4.89 20.97
C GLY A 355 -7.40 -3.68 21.58
N VAL A 356 -6.35 -3.15 20.96
CA VAL A 356 -5.66 -1.95 21.41
C VAL A 356 -6.42 -0.70 20.94
N PRO A 357 -6.69 0.28 21.82
CA PRO A 357 -7.24 1.58 21.44
C PRO A 357 -6.41 2.24 20.35
N VAL A 358 -7.06 2.76 19.30
CA VAL A 358 -6.36 3.38 18.17
C VAL A 358 -6.66 4.88 18.09
N ILE A 359 -5.63 5.67 17.73
CA ILE A 359 -5.69 7.12 17.55
C ILE A 359 -5.19 7.44 16.15
N GLY A 360 -6.00 8.11 15.33
CA GLY A 360 -5.71 8.42 13.93
C GLY A 360 -5.25 9.85 13.72
N HIS A 361 -4.54 10.07 12.60
CA HIS A 361 -4.14 11.39 12.13
C HIS A 361 -4.97 11.80 10.92
N LEU A 362 -5.61 12.96 10.98
CA LEU A 362 -6.24 13.62 9.83
C LEU A 362 -5.17 14.34 9.02
N HIS A 363 -4.81 13.76 7.88
CA HIS A 363 -3.76 14.30 7.05
C HIS A 363 -4.20 15.60 6.36
N HIS A 364 -3.37 16.66 6.39
CA HIS A 364 -3.72 17.99 5.89
C HIS A 364 -3.97 18.08 4.38
N HIS A 365 -3.50 17.11 3.59
CA HIS A 365 -3.70 17.10 2.14
C HIS A 365 -4.81 16.13 1.73
N ASN A 366 -4.85 14.94 2.35
CA ASN A 366 -5.72 13.88 1.91
C ASN A 366 -5.87 12.82 2.99
N ASN A 367 -7.10 12.51 3.38
CA ASN A 367 -7.40 11.56 4.45
C ASN A 367 -6.97 10.11 4.14
N ILE A 368 -6.85 9.74 2.86
CA ILE A 368 -6.35 8.40 2.48
C ILE A 368 -4.92 8.17 3.00
N LEU A 369 -4.09 9.23 3.05
CA LEU A 369 -2.74 9.15 3.57
C LEU A 369 -2.69 8.84 5.08
N GLY A 370 -3.74 9.17 5.81
CA GLY A 370 -3.91 8.84 7.23
C GLY A 370 -4.56 7.48 7.49
N GLY A 371 -5.19 6.87 6.47
CA GLY A 371 -5.95 5.60 6.62
C GLY A 371 -7.15 5.72 7.57
N THR A 372 -7.79 6.87 7.62
CA THR A 372 -8.84 7.18 8.62
C THR A 372 -10.12 6.38 8.40
N ASP A 373 -10.36 5.89 7.19
CA ASP A 373 -11.50 5.02 6.85
C ASP A 373 -11.40 3.62 7.48
N LEU A 374 -10.22 3.19 7.88
CA LEU A 374 -10.01 1.93 8.59
C LEU A 374 -10.35 2.03 10.08
N LEU A 375 -10.37 3.23 10.65
CA LEU A 375 -10.60 3.47 12.08
C LEU A 375 -12.03 3.09 12.51
N PRO A 376 -12.23 2.71 13.80
CA PRO A 376 -13.54 2.71 14.41
C PRO A 376 -14.19 4.10 14.30
N LYS A 377 -15.52 4.14 14.14
CA LYS A 377 -16.26 5.40 13.97
C LYS A 377 -15.98 6.45 15.06
N ASN A 378 -15.81 5.99 16.29
CA ASN A 378 -15.61 6.81 17.50
C ASN A 378 -14.12 6.93 17.89
N ALA A 379 -13.18 6.39 17.13
CA ALA A 379 -11.76 6.54 17.42
C ALA A 379 -11.38 8.03 17.42
N PRO A 380 -10.56 8.48 18.37
CA PRO A 380 -10.03 9.84 18.39
C PRO A 380 -9.17 10.10 17.13
N VAL A 381 -9.32 11.29 16.56
CA VAL A 381 -8.48 11.75 15.47
C VAL A 381 -7.97 13.16 15.74
N TRP A 382 -6.81 13.48 15.22
CA TRP A 382 -6.16 14.75 15.42
C TRP A 382 -5.55 15.29 14.12
N SER A 383 -5.48 16.60 14.00
CA SER A 383 -4.85 17.33 12.89
C SER A 383 -3.70 18.22 13.35
N THR A 384 -3.67 18.57 14.64
CA THR A 384 -2.62 19.39 15.26
C THR A 384 -2.00 18.66 16.45
N VAL A 385 -0.73 18.97 16.76
CA VAL A 385 -0.06 18.38 17.94
C VAL A 385 -0.82 18.69 19.23
N GLN A 386 -1.42 19.89 19.34
CA GLN A 386 -2.21 20.30 20.50
C GLN A 386 -3.43 19.39 20.69
N GLU A 387 -4.14 19.04 19.61
CA GLU A 387 -5.26 18.09 19.67
C GLU A 387 -4.80 16.71 20.11
N LEU A 388 -3.67 16.22 19.57
CA LEU A 388 -3.09 14.94 19.99
C LEU A 388 -2.80 14.93 21.49
N LEU A 389 -2.12 15.97 21.99
CA LEU A 389 -1.80 16.06 23.42
C LEU A 389 -3.05 16.14 24.29
N ALA A 390 -4.06 16.88 23.88
CA ALA A 390 -5.35 16.94 24.59
C ALA A 390 -6.07 15.58 24.61
N ILE A 391 -6.06 14.84 23.48
CA ILE A 391 -6.57 13.46 23.43
C ILE A 391 -5.83 12.58 24.44
N LEU A 392 -4.50 12.58 24.46
CA LEU A 392 -3.72 11.73 25.35
C LEU A 392 -3.92 12.10 26.83
N GLN A 393 -4.09 13.40 27.14
CA GLN A 393 -4.36 13.88 28.52
C GLN A 393 -5.73 13.48 29.02
N SER A 394 -6.75 13.48 28.14
CA SER A 394 -8.12 13.18 28.51
C SER A 394 -8.43 11.69 28.67
N GLN A 395 -7.48 10.80 28.28
CA GLN A 395 -7.71 9.36 28.42
C GLN A 395 -7.79 8.94 29.89
N ASP A 396 -8.80 8.16 30.20
CA ASP A 396 -8.94 7.43 31.45
C ASP A 396 -9.17 5.94 31.18
N GLN A 397 -9.20 5.14 32.21
CA GLN A 397 -9.36 3.69 32.09
C GLN A 397 -10.67 3.31 31.39
N HIS A 398 -11.76 4.03 31.68
CA HIS A 398 -13.08 3.76 31.10
C HIS A 398 -13.09 4.10 29.60
N THR A 399 -12.55 5.24 29.23
CA THR A 399 -12.43 5.69 27.82
C THR A 399 -11.58 4.71 27.00
N LEU A 400 -10.42 4.31 27.53
CA LEU A 400 -9.54 3.35 26.84
C LEU A 400 -10.20 1.97 26.70
N ALA A 401 -10.92 1.50 27.72
CA ALA A 401 -11.66 0.24 27.64
C ALA A 401 -12.78 0.30 26.57
N ALA A 402 -13.49 1.42 26.45
CA ALA A 402 -14.50 1.63 25.43
C ALA A 402 -13.87 1.68 24.01
N LEU A 403 -12.74 2.35 23.85
CA LEU A 403 -12.01 2.40 22.59
C LEU A 403 -11.42 1.04 22.21
N SER A 404 -10.95 0.26 23.18
CA SER A 404 -10.49 -1.12 22.99
C SER A 404 -11.60 -2.01 22.43
N ALA A 405 -12.77 -1.97 23.05
CA ALA A 405 -13.94 -2.71 22.59
C ALA A 405 -14.33 -2.31 21.15
N ALA A 406 -14.34 -1.01 20.86
CA ALA A 406 -14.65 -0.49 19.52
C ALA A 406 -13.59 -0.90 18.47
N SER A 407 -12.30 -0.94 18.84
CA SER A 407 -11.23 -1.43 17.98
C SER A 407 -11.44 -2.91 17.62
N ARG A 408 -11.72 -3.74 18.62
CA ARG A 408 -11.98 -5.17 18.40
C ARG A 408 -13.25 -5.40 17.58
N GLU A 409 -14.34 -4.70 17.87
CA GLU A 409 -15.59 -4.76 17.11
C GLU A 409 -15.36 -4.38 15.63
N ARG A 410 -14.58 -3.32 15.36
CA ARG A 410 -14.23 -2.90 14.00
C ARG A 410 -13.49 -4.00 13.27
N TYR A 411 -12.47 -4.60 13.90
CA TYR A 411 -11.71 -5.70 13.33
C TYR A 411 -12.61 -6.91 13.02
N GLU A 412 -13.40 -7.37 13.99
CA GLU A 412 -14.28 -8.53 13.85
C GLU A 412 -15.28 -8.39 12.68
N ASN A 413 -15.83 -7.18 12.54
CA ASN A 413 -16.90 -6.93 11.57
C ASN A 413 -16.36 -6.65 10.16
N PHE A 414 -15.12 -6.16 10.01
CA PHE A 414 -14.65 -5.66 8.72
C PHE A 414 -13.23 -6.11 8.30
N HIS A 415 -12.42 -6.67 9.20
CA HIS A 415 -11.02 -6.98 8.92
C HIS A 415 -10.58 -8.40 9.32
N HIS A 416 -11.52 -9.20 9.83
CA HIS A 416 -11.23 -10.60 10.18
C HIS A 416 -10.98 -11.44 8.92
N PRO A 417 -9.99 -12.37 8.90
CA PRO A 417 -9.62 -13.18 7.72
C PRO A 417 -10.78 -13.93 7.06
N ARG A 418 -11.79 -14.37 7.83
CA ARG A 418 -13.01 -15.01 7.29
C ARG A 418 -13.73 -14.17 6.23
N LEU A 419 -13.63 -12.83 6.33
CA LEU A 419 -14.29 -11.92 5.38
C LEU A 419 -13.55 -11.94 4.04
N LEU A 420 -12.23 -11.97 4.03
CA LEU A 420 -11.46 -12.09 2.80
C LEU A 420 -11.76 -13.41 2.08
N ALA A 421 -11.87 -14.52 2.82
CA ALA A 421 -12.23 -15.81 2.24
C ALA A 421 -13.63 -15.77 1.58
N ARG A 422 -14.62 -15.13 2.23
CA ARG A 422 -15.96 -14.91 1.64
C ARG A 422 -15.92 -14.04 0.39
N ALA A 423 -15.11 -12.97 0.41
CA ALA A 423 -14.94 -12.08 -0.75
C ALA A 423 -14.29 -12.82 -1.94
N LEU A 424 -13.27 -13.66 -1.69
CA LEU A 424 -12.63 -14.49 -2.70
C LEU A 424 -13.57 -15.56 -3.27
N ALA A 425 -14.53 -16.04 -2.47
CA ALA A 425 -15.60 -16.92 -2.92
C ALA A 425 -16.71 -16.19 -3.72
N GLY A 426 -16.57 -14.88 -3.97
CA GLY A 426 -17.48 -14.07 -4.78
C GLY A 426 -18.60 -13.39 -3.99
N GLU A 427 -18.56 -13.40 -2.66
CA GLU A 427 -19.56 -12.70 -1.85
C GLU A 427 -19.31 -11.18 -1.87
N LEU A 428 -20.35 -10.41 -2.12
CA LEU A 428 -20.30 -8.95 -2.00
C LEU A 428 -20.41 -8.56 -0.53
N LEU A 429 -19.32 -8.10 0.04
CA LEU A 429 -19.28 -7.66 1.42
C LEU A 429 -19.81 -6.23 1.59
N PRO A 430 -20.46 -5.92 2.73
CA PRO A 430 -20.81 -4.54 3.05
C PRO A 430 -19.55 -3.71 3.26
N LEU A 431 -19.58 -2.49 2.72
CA LEU A 431 -18.50 -1.55 2.98
C LEU A 431 -18.49 -1.14 4.46
N PRO A 432 -17.32 -1.07 5.11
CA PRO A 432 -17.20 -0.49 6.44
C PRO A 432 -17.79 0.91 6.50
N PRO A 433 -18.55 1.26 7.58
CA PRO A 433 -19.06 2.61 7.76
C PRO A 433 -17.91 3.60 7.91
N ARG A 434 -18.00 4.73 7.18
CA ARG A 434 -16.99 5.79 7.20
C ARG A 434 -17.36 6.87 8.22
N ARG A 435 -16.34 7.61 8.64
CA ARG A 435 -16.48 8.81 9.45
C ARG A 435 -17.01 9.96 8.59
N ALA A 436 -17.65 10.94 9.20
CA ALA A 436 -18.12 12.12 8.48
C ALA A 436 -16.96 12.90 7.80
N SER A 437 -15.78 12.94 8.44
CA SER A 437 -14.55 13.53 7.88
C SER A 437 -14.02 12.83 6.64
N ASP A 438 -14.36 11.55 6.44
CA ASP A 438 -13.87 10.74 5.31
C ASP A 438 -14.79 10.85 4.09
N ILE A 439 -15.91 11.57 4.21
CA ILE A 439 -16.90 11.75 3.14
C ILE A 439 -16.54 12.95 2.24
N GLU A 440 -15.62 13.82 2.65
CA GLU A 440 -15.15 14.90 1.78
C GLU A 440 -14.48 14.30 0.55
N PRO A 441 -14.92 14.67 -0.66
CA PRO A 441 -14.34 14.11 -1.88
C PRO A 441 -12.87 14.47 -1.97
N MET A 442 -12.04 13.45 -2.16
CA MET A 442 -10.65 13.66 -2.56
C MET A 442 -10.61 14.46 -3.86
N GLN A 443 -9.73 15.45 -3.94
CA GLN A 443 -9.42 16.10 -5.21
C GLN A 443 -8.49 15.20 -6.03
N VAL A 444 -9.04 14.09 -6.52
CA VAL A 444 -8.34 13.20 -7.43
C VAL A 444 -8.53 13.69 -8.85
N PHE A 445 -7.44 13.88 -9.56
CA PHE A 445 -7.45 14.30 -10.95
C PHE A 445 -7.19 13.11 -11.85
N LEU A 446 -8.00 12.96 -12.90
CA LEU A 446 -7.67 12.06 -13.99
C LEU A 446 -6.40 12.56 -14.68
N PHE A 447 -5.41 11.69 -14.83
CA PHE A 447 -4.13 12.02 -15.47
C PHE A 447 -4.31 12.74 -16.80
N GLU A 448 -5.17 12.22 -17.67
CA GLU A 448 -5.46 12.78 -18.99
C GLU A 448 -6.00 14.22 -18.93
N LYS A 449 -6.75 14.56 -17.89
CA LYS A 449 -7.29 15.91 -17.71
C LYS A 449 -6.29 16.86 -17.04
N SER A 450 -5.49 16.36 -16.13
CA SER A 450 -4.57 17.18 -15.32
C SER A 450 -3.31 17.55 -16.09
N TYR A 451 -2.75 16.60 -16.85
CA TYR A 451 -1.53 16.82 -17.63
C TYR A 451 -1.78 17.47 -19.01
N LEU A 452 -3.02 17.50 -19.49
CA LEU A 452 -3.41 18.19 -20.71
C LEU A 452 -3.92 19.62 -20.45
N ALA A 453 -4.27 19.95 -19.20
CA ALA A 453 -4.65 21.31 -18.85
C ALA A 453 -3.42 22.22 -18.81
N PRO A 454 -3.51 23.51 -19.28
CA PRO A 454 -2.43 24.46 -19.09
C PRO A 454 -2.10 24.59 -17.60
N LEU A 455 -0.85 24.27 -17.21
CA LEU A 455 -0.38 24.55 -15.86
C LEU A 455 -0.50 26.05 -15.60
N PRO A 456 -1.04 26.49 -14.45
CA PRO A 456 -0.99 27.88 -14.05
C PRO A 456 0.47 28.38 -14.11
N GLN A 457 0.69 29.62 -14.53
CA GLN A 457 2.04 30.20 -14.70
C GLN A 457 2.92 30.06 -13.43
N THR A 458 2.32 29.95 -12.26
CA THR A 458 2.98 29.70 -10.98
C THR A 458 3.69 28.34 -10.89
N PHE A 459 3.30 27.33 -11.68
CA PHE A 459 3.97 26.03 -11.72
C PHE A 459 5.18 26.02 -12.68
N ALA A 460 5.17 26.88 -13.71
CA ALA A 460 6.29 27.01 -14.64
C ALA A 460 7.57 27.57 -13.97
N LEU A 461 7.43 28.31 -12.90
CA LEU A 461 8.55 28.87 -12.13
C LEU A 461 9.18 27.84 -11.16
N ALA A 462 8.43 26.85 -10.72
CA ALA A 462 8.96 25.78 -9.86
C ALA A 462 9.88 24.82 -10.63
N GLU A 463 9.68 24.59 -11.93
CA GLU A 463 10.55 23.75 -12.75
C GLU A 463 11.95 24.36 -12.96
N VAL A 464 12.07 25.68 -12.92
CA VAL A 464 13.35 26.37 -13.14
C VAL A 464 14.27 26.27 -11.92
N SER A 465 13.74 26.10 -10.72
CA SER A 465 14.53 26.04 -9.47
C SER A 465 15.18 24.66 -9.20
N TRP A 466 14.85 23.63 -9.97
CA TRP A 466 15.37 22.26 -9.79
C TRP A 466 16.58 21.95 -10.70
N ARG A 467 17.02 22.91 -11.51
CA ARG A 467 18.17 22.74 -12.42
C ARG A 467 19.43 23.52 -12.00
N GLN A 468 19.48 24.00 -10.76
CA GLN A 468 20.69 24.60 -10.17
C GLN A 468 21.09 23.75 -8.92
#